data_797948e47ae204d6c4c63b860ec84a36
#
_entry.id   797948e47ae204d6c4c63b860ec84a36
#
_cell.length_a   1.000
_cell.length_b   1.000
_cell.length_c   1.000
_cell.angle_alpha   90.00
_cell.angle_beta   90.00
_cell.angle_gamma   90.00
#
_symmetry.space_group_name_H-M   'P 1'
#
loop_
_entity.id
_entity.type
_entity.pdbx_description
1 polymer ?
#
loop_
_entity_poly.entity_id
_entity_poly.type
_entity_poly.pdbx_seq_one_letter_code
_entity_poly.pdbx_strand_id
1 'polypeptide(L)'
;TTLFRSCSAEIREEEARSILGSFLFRRLDVEKRVSVLSGGEKSRLSLVKFLVDPPNLLLMDEPTTHLDLLSVEALVQALKHYEGTLVFISHDVHFIRSLAQKTLHVNRGTITAYAGGYDYYLEKSGILDDEKGGITAE
;
A
#
# COMPACT_ATOMS: atom_id res chain seq x y z
N THR A 1 -3.60 21.65 -14.14
CA THR A 1 -3.55 20.47 -13.26
C THR A 1 -3.15 19.26 -14.08
N THR A 2 -1.84 19.08 -14.28
CA THR A 2 -1.28 18.12 -15.24
C THR A 2 -1.30 16.68 -14.69
N LEU A 3 -1.45 16.50 -13.37
CA LEU A 3 -1.39 15.20 -12.67
C LEU A 3 -2.56 14.26 -12.99
N PHE A 4 -3.74 14.79 -13.29
CA PHE A 4 -4.96 14.00 -13.48
C PHE A 4 -5.33 13.71 -14.94
N ARG A 5 -4.67 14.35 -15.91
CA ARG A 5 -4.96 14.12 -17.34
C ARG A 5 -4.59 12.72 -17.85
N SER A 6 -3.88 11.93 -17.06
CA SER A 6 -3.50 10.55 -17.43
C SER A 6 -4.39 9.47 -16.82
N CYS A 7 -5.40 9.82 -16.01
CA CYS A 7 -6.37 8.88 -15.49
C CYS A 7 -7.55 8.76 -16.45
N SER A 8 -7.97 7.53 -16.72
CA SER A 8 -9.10 7.21 -17.60
C SER A 8 -10.46 7.50 -16.95
N ALA A 9 -10.51 7.71 -15.64
CA ALA A 9 -11.73 8.01 -14.91
C ALA A 9 -12.02 9.52 -14.92
N GLU A 10 -13.26 9.90 -15.20
CA GLU A 10 -13.77 11.27 -15.04
C GLU A 10 -13.95 11.59 -13.55
N ILE A 11 -12.84 11.81 -12.84
CA ILE A 11 -12.88 12.23 -11.45
C ILE A 11 -13.03 13.74 -11.37
N ARG A 12 -13.92 14.19 -10.50
CA ARG A 12 -14.08 15.62 -10.20
C ARG A 12 -12.81 16.14 -9.52
N GLU A 13 -12.41 17.35 -9.88
CA GLU A 13 -11.18 17.99 -9.35
C GLU A 13 -11.16 18.03 -7.80
N GLU A 14 -12.31 18.26 -7.18
CA GLU A 14 -12.44 18.29 -5.71
C GLU A 14 -12.16 16.94 -5.05
N GLU A 15 -12.65 15.87 -5.64
CA GLU A 15 -12.41 14.51 -5.17
C GLU A 15 -10.94 14.12 -5.30
N ALA A 16 -10.35 14.44 -6.42
CA ALA A 16 -8.93 14.25 -6.67
C ALA A 16 -8.05 15.03 -5.68
N ARG A 17 -8.41 16.28 -5.37
CA ARG A 17 -7.72 17.10 -4.36
C ARG A 17 -7.89 16.54 -2.94
N SER A 18 -9.05 15.96 -2.62
CA SER A 18 -9.32 15.32 -1.34
C SER A 18 -8.44 14.08 -1.15
N ILE A 19 -8.36 13.21 -2.15
CA ILE A 19 -7.49 12.02 -2.13
C ILE A 19 -6.02 12.42 -2.00
N LEU A 20 -5.54 13.39 -2.78
CA LEU A 20 -4.18 13.91 -2.64
C LEU A 20 -3.91 14.49 -1.25
N GLY A 21 -4.89 15.17 -0.66
CA GLY A 21 -4.78 15.72 0.69
C GLY A 21 -4.57 14.64 1.76
N SER A 22 -5.25 13.49 1.65
CA SER A 22 -5.06 12.36 2.56
C SER A 22 -3.67 11.73 2.45
N PHE A 23 -3.01 11.86 1.30
CA PHE A 23 -1.60 11.47 1.09
C PHE A 23 -0.60 12.61 1.33
N LEU A 24 -0.96 13.59 2.15
CA LEU A 24 -0.11 14.71 2.57
C LEU A 24 0.36 15.65 1.45
N PHE A 25 -0.30 15.65 0.30
CA PHE A 25 -0.09 16.71 -0.69
C PHE A 25 -0.81 17.98 -0.24
N ARG A 26 -0.04 18.99 0.16
CA ARG A 26 -0.58 20.30 0.56
C ARG A 26 -1.06 21.08 -0.66
N ARG A 27 -1.89 22.11 -0.42
CA ARG A 27 -2.48 22.94 -1.49
C ARG A 27 -1.51 23.35 -2.60
N LEU A 28 -0.28 23.74 -2.24
CA LEU A 28 0.75 24.17 -3.18
C LEU A 28 1.43 22.99 -3.91
N ASP A 29 1.42 21.80 -3.31
CA ASP A 29 2.05 20.61 -3.91
C ASP A 29 1.25 20.07 -5.09
N VAL A 30 -0.08 20.27 -5.07
CA VAL A 30 -1.00 19.82 -6.12
C VAL A 30 -0.73 20.51 -7.46
N GLU A 31 -0.12 21.70 -7.44
CA GLU A 31 0.22 22.48 -8.63
C GLU A 31 1.64 22.21 -9.16
N LYS A 32 2.46 21.50 -8.40
CA LYS A 32 3.81 21.12 -8.83
C LYS A 32 3.76 20.21 -10.07
N ARG A 33 4.78 20.34 -10.90
CA ARG A 33 5.02 19.35 -11.96
C ARG A 33 5.61 18.08 -11.35
N VAL A 34 5.26 16.90 -11.88
CA VAL A 34 5.79 15.61 -11.41
C VAL A 34 7.32 15.58 -11.44
N SER A 35 7.94 16.28 -12.39
CA SER A 35 9.40 16.34 -12.54
C SER A 35 10.12 16.92 -11.31
N VAL A 36 9.47 17.84 -10.59
CA VAL A 36 10.09 18.53 -9.42
C VAL A 36 9.76 17.86 -8.08
N LEU A 37 8.95 16.80 -8.09
CA LEU A 37 8.62 16.04 -6.89
C LEU A 37 9.85 15.24 -6.41
N SER A 38 10.01 15.14 -5.10
CA SER A 38 10.97 14.24 -4.45
C SER A 38 10.63 12.77 -4.72
N GLY A 39 11.56 11.84 -4.44
CA GLY A 39 11.31 10.41 -4.57
C GLY A 39 10.09 9.94 -3.76
N GLY A 40 10.00 10.33 -2.48
CA GLY A 40 8.87 10.00 -1.63
C GLY A 40 7.53 10.59 -2.10
N GLU A 41 7.52 11.84 -2.61
CA GLU A 41 6.33 12.44 -3.20
C GLU A 41 5.89 11.69 -4.47
N LYS A 42 6.84 11.25 -5.31
CA LYS A 42 6.53 10.42 -6.50
C LYS A 42 5.93 9.08 -6.12
N SER A 43 6.48 8.41 -5.08
CA SER A 43 5.93 7.15 -4.58
C SER A 43 4.50 7.32 -4.08
N ARG A 44 4.24 8.33 -3.24
CA ARG A 44 2.89 8.66 -2.77
C ARG A 44 1.93 8.99 -3.92
N LEU A 45 2.39 9.74 -4.91
CA LEU A 45 1.57 10.07 -6.09
C LEU A 45 1.21 8.83 -6.90
N SER A 46 2.13 7.87 -7.06
CA SER A 46 1.84 6.62 -7.74
C SER A 46 0.77 5.82 -7.01
N LEU A 47 0.80 5.80 -5.67
CA LEU A 47 -0.25 5.15 -4.87
C LEU A 47 -1.61 5.83 -5.04
N VAL A 48 -1.65 7.17 -5.00
CA VAL A 48 -2.89 7.93 -5.26
C VAL A 48 -3.48 7.58 -6.62
N LYS A 49 -2.66 7.39 -7.65
CA LYS A 49 -3.13 7.03 -8.99
C LYS A 49 -3.90 5.71 -9.01
N PHE A 50 -3.43 4.69 -8.27
CA PHE A 50 -4.14 3.40 -8.17
C PHE A 50 -5.46 3.50 -7.41
N LEU A 51 -5.59 4.45 -6.49
CA LEU A 51 -6.83 4.66 -5.75
C LEU A 51 -7.88 5.45 -6.55
N VAL A 52 -7.41 6.26 -7.48
CA VAL A 52 -8.25 7.07 -8.36
C VAL A 52 -8.87 6.24 -9.48
N ASP A 53 -8.13 5.28 -10.02
CA ASP A 53 -8.56 4.37 -11.08
C ASP A 53 -8.17 2.94 -10.67
N PRO A 54 -8.93 2.33 -9.74
CA PRO A 54 -8.52 1.08 -9.10
C PRO A 54 -8.63 -0.11 -10.08
N PRO A 55 -7.52 -0.84 -10.31
CA PRO A 55 -7.55 -2.07 -11.09
C PRO A 55 -8.26 -3.18 -10.30
N ASN A 56 -8.72 -4.24 -10.98
CA ASN A 56 -9.31 -5.41 -10.30
C ASN A 56 -8.28 -6.22 -9.49
N LEU A 57 -7.01 -6.14 -9.85
CA LEU A 57 -5.90 -6.80 -9.17
C LEU A 57 -4.76 -5.79 -8.96
N LEU A 58 -4.34 -5.63 -7.72
CA LEU A 58 -3.24 -4.77 -7.32
C LEU A 58 -2.12 -5.63 -6.71
N LEU A 59 -0.95 -5.57 -7.33
CA LEU A 59 0.27 -6.22 -6.83
C LEU A 59 1.19 -5.15 -6.26
N MET A 60 1.62 -5.33 -5.01
CA MET A 60 2.51 -4.39 -4.34
C MET A 60 3.72 -5.11 -3.76
N ASP A 61 4.89 -4.53 -3.98
CA ASP A 61 6.15 -4.99 -3.42
C ASP A 61 6.69 -3.89 -2.49
N GLU A 62 6.78 -4.20 -1.19
CA GLU A 62 7.22 -3.30 -0.12
C GLU A 62 6.63 -1.88 -0.21
N PRO A 63 5.28 -1.74 -0.22
CA PRO A 63 4.64 -0.45 -0.50
C PRO A 63 4.83 0.60 0.59
N THR A 64 5.27 0.20 1.79
CA THR A 64 5.55 1.10 2.92
C THR A 64 6.97 1.66 2.92
N THR A 65 7.86 1.10 2.12
CA THR A 65 9.25 1.55 2.01
C THR A 65 9.30 3.02 1.56
N HIS A 66 10.07 3.83 2.25
CA HIS A 66 10.21 5.29 2.03
C HIS A 66 8.95 6.13 2.33
N LEU A 67 7.93 5.57 2.98
CA LEU A 67 6.80 6.32 3.50
C LEU A 67 7.02 6.69 4.98
N ASP A 68 6.57 7.88 5.35
CA ASP A 68 6.42 8.22 6.77
C ASP A 68 5.17 7.57 7.37
N LEU A 69 5.09 7.52 8.70
CA LEU A 69 4.01 6.86 9.43
C LEU A 69 2.61 7.35 9.00
N LEU A 70 2.45 8.65 8.76
CA LEU A 70 1.17 9.22 8.36
C LEU A 70 0.78 8.77 6.95
N SER A 71 1.76 8.66 6.05
CA SER A 71 1.55 8.15 4.69
C SER A 71 1.22 6.66 4.68
N VAL A 72 1.85 5.86 5.56
CA VAL A 72 1.51 4.45 5.74
C VAL A 72 0.06 4.30 6.21
N GLU A 73 -0.35 5.07 7.22
CA GLU A 73 -1.71 5.03 7.73
C GLU A 73 -2.74 5.44 6.66
N ALA A 74 -2.46 6.50 5.90
CA ALA A 74 -3.32 6.93 4.80
C ALA A 74 -3.46 5.81 3.73
N LEU A 75 -2.34 5.11 3.41
CA LEU A 75 -2.35 3.98 2.50
C LEU A 75 -3.19 2.83 3.03
N VAL A 76 -3.03 2.47 4.31
CA VAL A 76 -3.83 1.42 4.97
C VAL A 76 -5.32 1.75 4.90
N GLN A 77 -5.71 2.97 5.25
CA GLN A 77 -7.11 3.39 5.20
C GLN A 77 -7.69 3.33 3.79
N ALA A 78 -6.93 3.77 2.80
CA ALA A 78 -7.35 3.71 1.41
C ALA A 78 -7.52 2.26 0.90
N LEU A 79 -6.57 1.37 1.23
CA LEU A 79 -6.61 -0.03 0.81
C LEU A 79 -7.70 -0.85 1.53
N LYS A 80 -8.11 -0.45 2.74
CA LYS A 80 -9.28 -1.07 3.42
C LYS A 80 -10.58 -0.91 2.65
N HIS A 81 -10.70 0.14 1.85
CA HIS A 81 -11.88 0.41 1.02
C HIS A 81 -11.72 -0.09 -0.42
N TYR A 82 -10.58 -0.70 -0.74
CA TYR A 82 -10.34 -1.25 -2.06
C TYR A 82 -11.11 -2.57 -2.25
N GLU A 83 -11.99 -2.62 -3.23
CA GLU A 83 -12.88 -3.78 -3.48
C GLU A 83 -12.26 -4.87 -4.38
N GLY A 84 -11.11 -4.58 -4.99
CA GLY A 84 -10.39 -5.53 -5.85
C GLY A 84 -9.57 -6.55 -5.07
N THR A 85 -8.83 -7.37 -5.79
CA THR A 85 -7.89 -8.31 -5.20
C THR A 85 -6.55 -7.61 -4.93
N LEU A 86 -6.11 -7.61 -3.67
CA LEU A 86 -4.82 -7.08 -3.24
C LEU A 86 -3.86 -8.22 -2.90
N VAL A 87 -2.71 -8.25 -3.56
CA VAL A 87 -1.58 -9.13 -3.21
C VAL A 87 -0.37 -8.25 -2.93
N PHE A 88 0.27 -8.45 -1.79
CA PHE A 88 1.41 -7.64 -1.42
C PHE A 88 2.47 -8.44 -0.65
N ILE A 89 3.71 -7.96 -0.74
CA ILE A 89 4.84 -8.37 0.09
C ILE A 89 5.19 -7.16 0.95
N SER A 90 5.37 -7.35 2.26
CA SER A 90 5.79 -6.30 3.16
C SER A 90 6.47 -6.86 4.41
N HIS A 91 7.43 -6.11 4.96
CA HIS A 91 8.03 -6.35 6.26
C HIS A 91 7.37 -5.51 7.37
N ASP A 92 6.45 -4.63 7.02
CA ASP A 92 5.72 -3.81 7.98
C ASP A 92 4.58 -4.62 8.61
N VAL A 93 4.79 -5.06 9.85
CA VAL A 93 3.82 -5.88 10.60
C VAL A 93 2.50 -5.15 10.79
N HIS A 94 2.51 -3.83 11.01
CA HIS A 94 1.28 -3.04 11.15
C HIS A 94 0.48 -3.05 9.83
N PHE A 95 1.16 -2.85 8.70
CA PHE A 95 0.55 -2.90 7.37
C PHE A 95 -0.05 -4.28 7.08
N ILE A 96 0.71 -5.35 7.35
CA ILE A 96 0.26 -6.73 7.14
C ILE A 96 -0.98 -7.04 7.99
N ARG A 97 -0.93 -6.77 9.32
CA ARG A 97 -2.05 -7.00 10.23
C ARG A 97 -3.31 -6.23 9.85
N SER A 98 -3.14 -5.03 9.32
CA SER A 98 -4.24 -4.16 8.96
C SER A 98 -5.02 -4.61 7.72
N LEU A 99 -4.38 -5.34 6.79
CA LEU A 99 -4.92 -5.61 5.45
C LEU A 99 -4.99 -7.10 5.10
N ALA A 100 -4.06 -7.93 5.59
CA ALA A 100 -3.98 -9.32 5.17
C ALA A 100 -5.14 -10.15 5.73
N GLN A 101 -5.94 -10.70 4.85
CA GLN A 101 -7.01 -11.66 5.18
C GLN A 101 -6.53 -13.11 5.03
N LYS A 102 -5.53 -13.33 4.18
CA LYS A 102 -4.87 -14.62 3.94
C LYS A 102 -3.37 -14.41 3.86
N THR A 103 -2.59 -15.39 4.27
CA THR A 103 -1.13 -15.34 4.24
C THR A 103 -0.58 -16.46 3.36
N LEU A 104 0.35 -16.10 2.49
CA LEU A 104 1.13 -17.05 1.69
C LEU A 104 2.57 -17.02 2.22
N HIS A 105 3.00 -18.12 2.81
CA HIS A 105 4.38 -18.29 3.26
C HIS A 105 5.19 -18.95 2.16
N VAL A 106 6.20 -18.26 1.68
CA VAL A 106 7.13 -18.75 0.65
C VAL A 106 8.43 -19.16 1.32
N ASN A 107 8.78 -20.43 1.24
CA ASN A 107 10.01 -20.96 1.82
C ASN A 107 10.61 -22.02 0.90
N ARG A 108 11.89 -21.85 0.53
CA ARG A 108 12.67 -22.80 -0.29
C ARG A 108 11.91 -23.30 -1.53
N GLY A 109 11.27 -22.39 -2.26
CA GLY A 109 10.51 -22.71 -3.48
C GLY A 109 9.14 -23.35 -3.23
N THR A 110 8.71 -23.51 -1.98
CA THR A 110 7.39 -24.02 -1.61
C THR A 110 6.51 -22.89 -1.11
N ILE A 111 5.24 -22.89 -1.53
CA ILE A 111 4.23 -21.94 -1.06
C ILE A 111 3.25 -22.66 -0.16
N THR A 112 3.12 -22.22 1.08
CA THR A 112 2.12 -22.68 2.03
C THR A 112 1.08 -21.61 2.25
N ALA A 113 -0.19 -21.93 1.98
CA ALA A 113 -1.30 -21.01 2.15
C ALA A 113 -1.94 -21.17 3.54
N TYR A 114 -2.13 -20.04 4.22
CA TYR A 114 -2.86 -19.95 5.50
C TYR A 114 -4.16 -19.18 5.27
N ALA A 115 -5.27 -19.78 5.69
CA ALA A 115 -6.62 -19.24 5.46
C ALA A 115 -6.98 -18.05 6.37
N GLY A 116 -6.01 -17.45 7.03
CA GLY A 116 -6.16 -16.30 7.90
C GLY A 116 -5.06 -15.26 7.69
N GLY A 117 -5.22 -14.12 8.37
CA GLY A 117 -4.24 -13.03 8.37
C GLY A 117 -2.96 -13.39 9.13
N TYR A 118 -2.14 -12.37 9.40
CA TYR A 118 -0.81 -12.53 9.96
C TYR A 118 -0.78 -13.26 11.32
N ASP A 119 -1.68 -12.93 12.23
CA ASP A 119 -1.73 -13.55 13.56
C ASP A 119 -2.11 -15.03 13.48
N TYR A 120 -3.03 -15.40 12.59
CA TYR A 120 -3.36 -16.79 12.29
C TYR A 120 -2.15 -17.55 11.72
N TYR A 121 -1.39 -16.90 10.85
CA TYR A 121 -0.14 -17.47 10.32
C TYR A 121 0.87 -17.74 11.43
N LEU A 122 1.12 -16.78 12.32
CA LEU A 122 2.05 -16.96 13.45
C LEU A 122 1.64 -18.13 14.34
N GLU A 123 0.35 -18.21 14.70
CA GLU A 123 -0.18 -19.31 15.52
C GLU A 123 0.03 -20.69 14.87
N LYS A 124 -0.28 -20.80 13.57
CA LYS A 124 -0.25 -22.09 12.85
C LYS A 124 1.15 -22.50 12.38
N SER A 125 2.03 -21.54 12.14
CA SER A 125 3.41 -21.82 11.74
C SER A 125 4.34 -22.17 12.91
N GLY A 126 3.91 -21.92 14.16
CA GLY A 126 4.74 -22.08 15.35
C GLY A 126 5.83 -21.01 15.51
N ILE A 127 5.79 -19.97 14.69
CA ILE A 127 6.70 -18.82 14.80
C ILE A 127 6.11 -17.88 15.85
N LEU A 128 6.73 -17.85 17.03
CA LEU A 128 6.33 -16.93 18.10
C LEU A 128 6.80 -15.52 17.76
N ASP A 129 5.96 -14.53 18.05
CA ASP A 129 6.15 -13.09 17.78
C ASP A 129 7.35 -12.49 18.57
N ASP A 130 7.95 -13.25 19.50
CA ASP A 130 8.94 -12.77 20.48
C ASP A 130 10.36 -12.63 19.92
N GLU A 131 10.62 -13.06 18.72
CA GLU A 131 11.96 -12.90 18.17
C GLU A 131 11.94 -12.38 16.75
N LYS A 132 12.15 -11.08 16.62
CA LYS A 132 12.66 -10.39 15.42
C LYS A 132 11.65 -9.82 14.44
N GLY A 133 11.61 -8.53 14.44
CA GLY A 133 11.42 -7.77 13.22
C GLY A 133 12.42 -8.24 12.15
N GLY A 134 11.97 -9.08 11.25
CA GLY A 134 12.76 -9.59 10.14
C GLY A 134 12.33 -10.99 9.74
N ILE A 135 11.29 -11.13 8.94
CA ILE A 135 11.13 -12.33 8.11
C ILE A 135 12.07 -12.14 6.93
N THR A 136 13.33 -12.57 7.12
CA THR A 136 14.23 -12.76 6.00
C THR A 136 13.80 -14.03 5.28
N ALA A 137 13.30 -13.88 4.07
CA ALA A 137 13.27 -14.99 3.13
C ALA A 137 14.72 -15.33 2.76
N GLU A 138 15.27 -16.41 3.31
CA GLU A 138 16.44 -17.09 2.76
C GLU A 138 16.01 -18.09 1.69
#